data_49349e4adcf5799701853acd9576bf16
#
_entry.id   49349e4adcf5799701853acd9576bf16
#
_cell.length_a   1.000
_cell.length_b   1.000
_cell.length_c   1.000
_cell.angle_alpha   90.00
_cell.angle_beta   90.00
_cell.angle_gamma   90.00
#
_symmetry.space_group_name_H-M   'P 1'
#
loop_
_entity.id
_entity.type
_entity.pdbx_description
1 polymer ?
#
loop_
_entity_poly.entity_id
_entity_poly.type
_entity_poly.pdbx_seq_one_letter_code
_entity_poly.pdbx_strand_id
1 'polypeptide(L)'
;MNNLKIQNIKISCLLEQEMEPQVVKRNKRVFTVYKHSKMLLNISGIKSVKELYIYKHQLKYKFFRIDNIMFTRKCKLNYDMKKLYHRAKMLYSHKYHIQFDEESTKAIHIIPRQKPGSSFNIHGTGSVTIMGAKHLHCKHDCEQILKNIYDESCAILK
;
A
#
# COMPACT_ATOMS: atom_id res chain seq x y z
N MET A 1 -8.88 17.26 -3.50
CA MET A 1 -8.76 15.80 -3.26
C MET A 1 -7.60 15.55 -2.32
N ASN A 2 -7.79 14.84 -1.22
CA ASN A 2 -6.69 14.56 -0.29
C ASN A 2 -5.67 13.62 -0.93
N ASN A 3 -4.38 13.95 -0.83
CA ASN A 3 -3.30 13.14 -1.38
C ASN A 3 -3.16 11.80 -0.64
N LEU A 4 -2.62 10.81 -1.33
CA LEU A 4 -2.21 9.54 -0.73
C LEU A 4 -1.14 9.77 0.33
N LYS A 5 -1.29 9.08 1.46
CA LYS A 5 -0.31 9.07 2.56
C LYS A 5 0.29 7.69 2.73
N ILE A 6 1.56 7.63 3.10
CA ILE A 6 2.19 6.37 3.47
C ILE A 6 1.57 5.88 4.78
N GLN A 7 0.98 4.68 4.74
CA GLN A 7 0.44 4.00 5.90
C GLN A 7 1.44 3.04 6.51
N ASN A 8 2.19 2.35 5.66
CA ASN A 8 3.18 1.37 6.09
C ASN A 8 4.23 1.15 5.00
N ILE A 9 5.49 1.06 5.39
CA ILE A 9 6.56 0.52 4.56
C ILE A 9 7.10 -0.72 5.26
N LYS A 10 7.16 -1.83 4.52
CA LYS A 10 7.82 -3.06 4.95
C LYS A 10 9.12 -3.23 4.17
N ILE A 11 10.19 -3.49 4.88
CA ILE A 11 11.52 -3.70 4.30
C ILE A 11 12.14 -5.00 4.79
N SER A 12 13.04 -5.54 3.97
CA SER A 12 13.99 -6.59 4.34
C SER A 12 15.40 -6.03 4.29
N CYS A 13 16.14 -6.20 5.37
CA CYS A 13 17.51 -5.71 5.52
C CYS A 13 18.49 -6.87 5.57
N LEU A 14 19.62 -6.76 4.86
CA LEU A 14 20.76 -7.65 5.06
C LEU A 14 21.66 -7.07 6.14
N LEU A 15 21.80 -7.80 7.26
CA LEU A 15 22.63 -7.40 8.39
C LEU A 15 24.11 -7.58 8.08
N GLU A 16 24.96 -6.85 8.81
CA GLU A 16 26.43 -7.03 8.77
C GLU A 16 26.87 -8.27 9.55
N GLN A 17 26.11 -8.65 10.58
CA GLN A 17 26.34 -9.80 11.44
C GLN A 17 25.02 -10.54 11.71
N GLU A 18 25.12 -11.84 12.00
CA GLU A 18 23.96 -12.63 12.42
C GLU A 18 23.33 -12.07 13.70
N MET A 19 22.01 -12.11 13.76
CA MET A 19 21.24 -11.84 14.98
C MET A 19 20.47 -13.08 15.41
N GLU A 20 20.27 -13.21 16.71
CA GLU A 20 19.40 -14.25 17.23
C GLU A 20 17.95 -14.07 16.74
N PRO A 21 17.28 -15.19 16.41
CA PRO A 21 15.88 -15.15 16.01
C PRO A 21 15.01 -14.50 17.07
N GLN A 22 14.25 -13.50 16.68
CA GLN A 22 13.41 -12.73 17.59
C GLN A 22 12.30 -11.98 16.86
N VAL A 23 11.27 -11.64 17.59
CA VAL A 23 10.23 -10.68 17.17
C VAL A 23 10.13 -9.60 18.23
N VAL A 24 10.49 -8.37 17.88
CA VAL A 24 10.47 -7.23 18.79
C VAL A 24 9.47 -6.19 18.25
N LYS A 25 8.55 -5.79 19.11
CA LYS A 25 7.61 -4.67 18.83
C LYS A 25 8.09 -3.44 19.59
N ARG A 26 8.37 -2.37 18.86
CA ARG A 26 8.80 -1.10 19.43
C ARG A 26 8.19 0.08 18.66
N ASN A 27 7.53 0.99 19.37
CA ASN A 27 6.91 2.18 18.77
C ASN A 27 6.00 1.84 17.56
N LYS A 28 5.15 0.84 17.69
CA LYS A 28 4.28 0.34 16.59
C LYS A 28 5.03 -0.18 15.37
N ARG A 29 6.32 -0.49 15.48
CA ARG A 29 7.13 -1.18 14.46
C ARG A 29 7.38 -2.59 14.92
N VAL A 30 7.47 -3.49 13.96
CA VAL A 30 7.77 -4.90 14.21
C VAL A 30 9.08 -5.24 13.51
N PHE A 31 10.03 -5.73 14.29
CA PHE A 31 11.35 -6.19 13.87
C PHE A 31 11.37 -7.71 14.00
N THR A 32 11.66 -8.42 12.93
CA THR A 32 11.64 -9.88 12.90
C THR A 32 12.93 -10.44 12.30
N VAL A 33 13.61 -11.29 13.05
CA VAL A 33 14.70 -12.14 12.56
C VAL A 33 14.22 -13.59 12.64
N TYR A 34 14.23 -14.29 11.52
CA TYR A 34 13.73 -15.66 11.41
C TYR A 34 14.84 -16.69 11.75
N LYS A 35 14.44 -17.84 12.31
CA LYS A 35 15.38 -18.92 12.69
C LYS A 35 16.25 -19.41 11.54
N HIS A 36 15.71 -19.46 10.33
CA HIS A 36 16.39 -19.96 9.14
C HIS A 36 17.12 -18.88 8.32
N SER A 37 17.08 -17.63 8.77
CA SER A 37 17.65 -16.48 8.05
C SER A 37 18.18 -15.42 9.02
N LYS A 38 19.15 -15.79 9.84
CA LYS A 38 19.70 -14.92 10.90
C LYS A 38 20.41 -13.64 10.40
N MET A 39 20.73 -13.59 9.11
CA MET A 39 21.28 -12.40 8.46
C MET A 39 20.21 -11.46 7.91
N LEU A 40 18.94 -11.85 7.93
CA LEU A 40 17.83 -11.05 7.41
C LEU A 40 16.95 -10.51 8.53
N LEU A 41 16.79 -9.20 8.54
CA LEU A 41 15.88 -8.48 9.41
C LEU A 41 14.73 -7.90 8.59
N ASN A 42 13.51 -8.25 8.95
CA ASN A 42 12.31 -7.62 8.41
C ASN A 42 11.81 -6.54 9.36
N ILE A 43 11.49 -5.38 8.83
CA ILE A 43 10.89 -4.28 9.59
C ILE A 43 9.59 -3.89 8.91
N SER A 44 8.51 -3.83 9.68
CA SER A 44 7.21 -3.33 9.24
C SER A 44 6.68 -2.21 10.15
N GLY A 45 5.73 -1.43 9.64
CA GLY A 45 5.17 -0.31 10.38
C GLY A 45 5.87 1.02 10.15
N ILE A 46 6.86 1.09 9.26
CA ILE A 46 7.60 2.32 8.93
C ILE A 46 6.65 3.30 8.25
N LYS A 47 6.66 4.55 8.67
CA LYS A 47 5.74 5.60 8.21
C LYS A 47 6.36 6.61 7.26
N SER A 48 7.68 6.67 7.19
CA SER A 48 8.38 7.67 6.36
C SER A 48 9.72 7.16 5.84
N VAL A 49 10.20 7.78 4.77
CA VAL A 49 11.54 7.51 4.22
C VAL A 49 12.64 7.87 5.22
N LYS A 50 12.43 8.94 5.99
CA LYS A 50 13.39 9.37 7.02
C LYS A 50 13.68 8.26 8.03
N GLU A 51 12.67 7.49 8.42
CA GLU A 51 12.85 6.34 9.33
C GLU A 51 13.78 5.28 8.75
N LEU A 52 13.76 5.03 7.43
CA LEU A 52 14.63 4.05 6.79
C LEU A 52 16.12 4.37 7.03
N TYR A 53 16.49 5.63 6.91
CA TYR A 53 17.87 6.08 7.15
C TYR A 53 18.24 6.05 8.63
N ILE A 54 17.30 6.39 9.52
CA ILE A 54 17.53 6.28 10.97
C ILE A 54 17.82 4.82 11.34
N TYR A 55 17.03 3.87 10.89
CA TYR A 55 17.25 2.45 11.15
C TYR A 55 18.54 1.93 10.52
N LYS A 56 18.91 2.40 9.34
CA LYS A 56 20.18 2.05 8.71
C LYS A 56 21.38 2.36 9.62
N HIS A 57 21.38 3.52 10.25
CA HIS A 57 22.43 3.91 11.19
C HIS A 57 22.39 3.12 12.50
N GLN A 58 21.19 2.89 13.05
CA GLN A 58 21.03 2.22 14.34
C GLN A 58 21.29 0.72 14.28
N LEU A 59 20.91 0.05 13.20
CA LEU A 59 20.93 -1.40 13.08
C LEU A 59 22.07 -1.93 12.22
N LYS A 60 22.89 -1.07 11.66
CA LYS A 60 24.10 -1.42 10.88
C LYS A 60 23.87 -2.52 9.84
N TYR A 61 22.85 -2.36 9.00
CA TYR A 61 22.65 -3.25 7.88
C TYR A 61 23.34 -2.73 6.60
N LYS A 62 23.80 -3.66 5.75
CA LYS A 62 24.51 -3.35 4.50
C LYS A 62 23.61 -2.66 3.50
N PHE A 63 22.44 -3.24 3.24
CA PHE A 63 21.43 -2.69 2.35
C PHE A 63 20.03 -3.17 2.75
N PHE A 64 19.03 -2.52 2.22
CA PHE A 64 17.63 -2.91 2.39
C PHE A 64 16.89 -2.96 1.06
N ARG A 65 15.83 -3.75 1.04
CA ARG A 65 14.87 -3.84 -0.05
C ARG A 65 13.50 -3.47 0.49
N ILE A 66 12.78 -2.64 -0.27
CA ILE A 66 11.37 -2.36 0.03
C ILE A 66 10.54 -3.56 -0.47
N ASP A 67 9.87 -4.23 0.45
CA ASP A 67 9.02 -5.38 0.14
C ASP A 67 7.60 -4.94 -0.21
N ASN A 68 7.10 -3.90 0.48
CA ASN A 68 5.77 -3.37 0.26
C ASN A 68 5.65 -1.95 0.80
N ILE A 69 4.96 -1.09 0.05
CA ILE A 69 4.49 0.21 0.53
C ILE A 69 2.97 0.19 0.46
N MET A 70 2.34 0.51 1.58
CA MET A 70 0.90 0.71 1.67
C MET A 70 0.62 2.22 1.70
N PHE A 71 -0.21 2.67 0.78
CA PHE A 71 -0.75 4.04 0.78
C PHE A 71 -2.21 4.02 1.19
N THR A 72 -2.65 5.09 1.82
CA THR A 72 -4.06 5.32 2.14
C THR A 72 -4.48 6.74 1.79
N ARG A 73 -5.74 6.87 1.45
CA ARG A 73 -6.43 8.14 1.31
C ARG A 73 -7.75 8.06 2.04
N LYS A 74 -7.97 8.95 2.99
CA LYS A 74 -9.27 9.10 3.63
C LYS A 74 -10.14 10.02 2.79
N CYS A 75 -11.38 9.65 2.60
CA CYS A 75 -12.39 10.47 1.93
C CYS A 75 -13.64 10.52 2.81
N LYS A 76 -14.27 11.68 2.86
CA LYS A 76 -15.53 11.88 3.60
C LYS A 76 -16.75 11.97 2.67
N LEU A 77 -16.54 11.91 1.37
CA LEU A 77 -17.61 11.96 0.38
C LEU A 77 -18.11 10.55 0.10
N ASN A 78 -19.43 10.42 0.03
CA ASN A 78 -20.03 9.20 -0.46
C ASN A 78 -20.01 9.21 -2.00
N TYR A 79 -19.64 8.10 -2.58
CA TYR A 79 -19.62 7.90 -4.01
C TYR A 79 -20.60 6.78 -4.39
N ASP A 80 -21.19 6.90 -5.58
CA ASP A 80 -21.93 5.81 -6.20
C ASP A 80 -20.95 4.73 -6.62
N MET A 81 -20.86 3.68 -5.82
CA MET A 81 -19.89 2.60 -6.01
C MET A 81 -20.11 1.84 -7.32
N LYS A 82 -21.35 1.73 -7.80
CA LYS A 82 -21.64 1.10 -9.10
C LYS A 82 -21.07 1.93 -10.24
N LYS A 83 -21.24 3.25 -10.20
CA LYS A 83 -20.64 4.15 -11.19
C LYS A 83 -19.12 4.11 -11.15
N LEU A 84 -18.51 4.15 -9.98
CA LEU A 84 -17.05 4.01 -9.83
C LEU A 84 -16.55 2.67 -10.39
N TYR A 85 -17.25 1.59 -10.10
CA TYR A 85 -16.92 0.26 -10.60
C TYR A 85 -16.95 0.19 -12.12
N HIS A 86 -18.04 0.65 -12.75
CA HIS A 86 -18.17 0.67 -14.21
C HIS A 86 -17.12 1.53 -14.87
N ARG A 87 -16.81 2.68 -14.27
CA ARG A 87 -15.76 3.56 -14.76
C ARG A 87 -14.36 2.93 -14.64
N ALA A 88 -14.06 2.32 -13.52
CA ALA A 88 -12.80 1.58 -13.33
C ALA A 88 -12.65 0.46 -14.36
N LYS A 89 -13.70 -0.33 -14.59
CA LYS A 89 -13.71 -1.38 -15.63
C LYS A 89 -13.47 -0.82 -17.03
N MET A 90 -14.17 0.24 -17.39
CA MET A 90 -14.03 0.88 -18.70
C MET A 90 -12.59 1.34 -18.95
N LEU A 91 -11.95 1.96 -17.95
CA LEU A 91 -10.63 2.54 -18.09
C LEU A 91 -9.48 1.55 -17.94
N TYR A 92 -9.63 0.53 -17.06
CA TYR A 92 -8.50 -0.24 -16.57
C TYR A 92 -8.64 -1.76 -16.65
N SER A 93 -9.73 -2.32 -17.17
CA SER A 93 -9.90 -3.78 -17.27
C SER A 93 -8.84 -4.48 -18.13
N HIS A 94 -8.17 -3.76 -19.02
CA HIS A 94 -7.05 -4.30 -19.81
C HIS A 94 -5.78 -4.55 -18.98
N LYS A 95 -5.59 -3.84 -17.88
CA LYS A 95 -4.43 -3.96 -16.96
C LYS A 95 -4.75 -4.60 -15.63
N TYR A 96 -6.01 -4.55 -15.21
CA TYR A 96 -6.46 -4.98 -13.89
C TYR A 96 -7.66 -5.92 -13.96
N HIS A 97 -7.71 -6.87 -13.02
CA HIS A 97 -8.96 -7.52 -12.65
C HIS A 97 -9.71 -6.60 -11.69
N ILE A 98 -10.94 -6.29 -12.01
CA ILE A 98 -11.75 -5.36 -11.22
C ILE A 98 -13.00 -6.08 -10.75
N GLN A 99 -13.19 -6.14 -9.44
CA GLN A 99 -14.30 -6.81 -8.78
C GLN A 99 -15.00 -5.84 -7.84
N PHE A 100 -16.32 -5.97 -7.75
CA PHE A 100 -17.12 -5.23 -6.79
C PHE A 100 -17.89 -6.20 -5.91
N ASP A 101 -17.57 -6.20 -4.64
CA ASP A 101 -18.26 -6.97 -3.61
C ASP A 101 -19.34 -6.09 -2.97
N GLU A 102 -20.54 -6.16 -3.54
CA GLU A 102 -21.68 -5.35 -3.11
C GLU A 102 -22.26 -5.83 -1.78
N GLU A 103 -22.20 -7.14 -1.50
CA GLU A 103 -22.87 -7.75 -0.36
C GLU A 103 -22.06 -7.72 0.92
N SER A 104 -20.77 -8.05 0.88
CA SER A 104 -19.95 -8.20 2.08
C SER A 104 -19.16 -6.94 2.44
N THR A 105 -18.21 -6.54 1.61
CA THR A 105 -17.30 -5.43 1.94
C THR A 105 -17.73 -4.09 1.36
N LYS A 106 -18.66 -4.08 0.42
CA LYS A 106 -19.05 -2.89 -0.36
C LYS A 106 -17.85 -2.13 -0.93
N ALA A 107 -16.81 -2.87 -1.30
CA ALA A 107 -15.56 -2.34 -1.80
C ALA A 107 -15.30 -2.77 -3.25
N ILE A 108 -14.63 -1.91 -4.00
CA ILE A 108 -14.11 -2.25 -5.33
C ILE A 108 -12.65 -2.67 -5.16
N HIS A 109 -12.35 -3.87 -5.63
CA HIS A 109 -11.00 -4.44 -5.65
C HIS A 109 -10.42 -4.33 -7.05
N ILE A 110 -9.27 -3.68 -7.19
CA ILE A 110 -8.54 -3.49 -8.44
C ILE A 110 -7.21 -4.21 -8.30
N ILE A 111 -7.04 -5.33 -8.98
CA ILE A 111 -5.90 -6.24 -8.81
C ILE A 111 -5.13 -6.30 -10.13
N PRO A 112 -3.81 -6.01 -10.14
CA PRO A 112 -3.03 -6.03 -11.36
C PRO A 112 -3.00 -7.43 -11.98
N ARG A 113 -3.16 -7.52 -13.29
CA ARG A 113 -3.08 -8.78 -14.04
C ARG A 113 -1.66 -9.33 -14.10
N GLN A 114 -0.67 -8.44 -14.03
CA GLN A 114 0.75 -8.78 -14.06
C GLN A 114 1.45 -8.22 -12.83
N LYS A 115 2.40 -8.98 -12.28
CA LYS A 115 3.28 -8.55 -11.20
C LYS A 115 4.64 -8.10 -11.75
N PRO A 116 5.31 -7.11 -11.14
CA PRO A 116 4.87 -6.34 -9.96
C PRO A 116 3.79 -5.30 -10.31
N GLY A 117 2.90 -5.03 -9.36
CA GLY A 117 1.86 -4.02 -9.52
C GLY A 117 1.13 -3.75 -8.21
N SER A 118 0.53 -2.58 -8.11
CA SER A 118 -0.22 -2.17 -6.93
C SER A 118 -1.69 -2.58 -7.04
N SER A 119 -2.24 -3.09 -5.94
CA SER A 119 -3.66 -3.38 -5.78
C SER A 119 -4.35 -2.24 -5.05
N PHE A 120 -5.60 -1.95 -5.44
CA PHE A 120 -6.40 -0.88 -4.85
C PHE A 120 -7.67 -1.48 -4.23
N ASN A 121 -8.00 -1.03 -3.03
CA ASN A 121 -9.30 -1.26 -2.42
C ASN A 121 -10.00 0.09 -2.24
N ILE A 122 -11.09 0.29 -2.97
CA ILE A 122 -11.91 1.49 -2.88
C ILE A 122 -13.12 1.15 -2.02
N HIS A 123 -13.22 1.77 -0.85
CA HIS A 123 -14.30 1.55 0.10
C HIS A 123 -15.53 2.42 -0.20
N GLY A 124 -16.69 2.04 0.31
CA GLY A 124 -17.95 2.75 0.08
C GLY A 124 -17.96 4.23 0.51
N THR A 125 -17.06 4.61 1.41
CA THR A 125 -16.84 6.01 1.81
C THR A 125 -16.00 6.81 0.80
N GLY A 126 -15.51 6.15 -0.27
CA GLY A 126 -14.52 6.73 -1.18
C GLY A 126 -13.09 6.67 -0.67
N SER A 127 -12.87 6.19 0.55
CA SER A 127 -11.52 5.96 1.08
C SER A 127 -10.81 4.85 0.32
N VAL A 128 -9.50 4.95 0.17
CA VAL A 128 -8.70 4.02 -0.63
C VAL A 128 -7.56 3.46 0.19
N THR A 129 -7.30 2.17 0.03
CA THR A 129 -6.08 1.50 0.48
C THR A 129 -5.35 0.91 -0.73
N ILE A 130 -4.07 1.19 -0.86
CA ILE A 130 -3.22 0.69 -1.96
C ILE A 130 -2.09 -0.13 -1.36
N MET A 131 -1.87 -1.33 -1.89
CA MET A 131 -0.85 -2.26 -1.44
C MET A 131 -0.02 -2.79 -2.62
N GLY A 132 1.17 -3.28 -2.33
CA GLY A 132 2.04 -3.93 -3.33
C GLY A 132 3.00 -3.00 -4.04
N ALA A 133 3.00 -1.71 -3.74
CA ALA A 133 3.99 -0.79 -4.30
C ALA A 133 5.40 -1.14 -3.78
N LYS A 134 6.37 -1.13 -4.68
CA LYS A 134 7.79 -1.42 -4.39
C LYS A 134 8.66 -0.16 -4.34
N HIS A 135 8.17 0.93 -4.90
CA HIS A 135 8.89 2.18 -5.02
C HIS A 135 8.01 3.36 -4.64
N LEU A 136 8.62 4.39 -4.06
CA LEU A 136 7.90 5.59 -3.65
C LEU A 136 7.28 6.37 -4.81
N HIS A 137 7.91 6.34 -5.99
CA HIS A 137 7.36 6.99 -7.19
C HIS A 137 6.05 6.34 -7.69
N CYS A 138 5.75 5.10 -7.30
CA CYS A 138 4.45 4.47 -7.58
C CYS A 138 3.27 5.29 -7.04
N LYS A 139 3.52 6.15 -6.04
CA LYS A 139 2.50 7.05 -5.48
C LYS A 139 1.86 7.93 -6.55
N HIS A 140 2.67 8.55 -7.40
CA HIS A 140 2.19 9.43 -8.46
C HIS A 140 1.31 8.67 -9.46
N ASP A 141 1.74 7.49 -9.90
CA ASP A 141 0.97 6.66 -10.83
C ASP A 141 -0.37 6.22 -10.21
N CYS A 142 -0.35 5.84 -8.93
CA CYS A 142 -1.55 5.48 -8.19
C CYS A 142 -2.52 6.68 -8.06
N GLU A 143 -2.00 7.87 -7.77
CA GLU A 143 -2.80 9.10 -7.70
C GLU A 143 -3.44 9.43 -9.06
N GLN A 144 -2.73 9.21 -10.17
CA GLN A 144 -3.28 9.43 -11.50
C GLN A 144 -4.39 8.44 -11.84
N ILE A 145 -4.22 7.15 -11.50
CA ILE A 145 -5.27 6.13 -11.67
C ILE A 145 -6.53 6.51 -10.88
N LEU A 146 -6.36 6.88 -9.62
CA LEU A 146 -7.48 7.30 -8.79
C LEU A 146 -8.18 8.55 -9.33
N LYS A 147 -7.42 9.54 -9.78
CA LYS A 147 -7.96 10.75 -10.39
C LYS A 147 -8.82 10.43 -11.62
N ASN A 148 -8.42 9.47 -12.42
CA ASN A 148 -9.18 9.06 -13.60
C ASN A 148 -10.45 8.28 -13.24
N ILE A 149 -10.45 7.49 -12.17
CA ILE A 149 -11.60 6.72 -11.70
C ILE A 149 -12.62 7.62 -10.99
N TYR A 150 -12.16 8.51 -10.11
CA TYR A 150 -13.01 9.40 -9.34
C TYR A 150 -13.44 10.59 -10.19
N ASP A 151 -14.65 10.51 -10.67
CA ASP A 151 -15.31 11.60 -11.39
C ASP A 151 -16.34 12.27 -10.48
N GLU A 152 -16.47 13.59 -10.57
CA GLU A 152 -17.46 14.36 -9.79
C GLU A 152 -18.89 13.85 -10.01
N SER A 153 -19.20 13.34 -11.21
CA SER A 153 -20.51 12.73 -11.53
C SER A 153 -20.80 11.45 -10.72
N CYS A 154 -19.78 10.81 -10.12
CA CYS A 154 -19.94 9.63 -9.27
C CYS A 154 -20.17 10.00 -7.80
N ALA A 155 -20.01 11.26 -7.41
CA ALA A 155 -20.28 11.71 -6.05
C ALA A 155 -21.79 11.76 -5.79
N ILE A 156 -22.21 11.22 -4.64
CA ILE A 156 -23.57 11.37 -4.16
C ILE A 156 -23.64 12.67 -3.38
N LEU A 157 -24.35 13.65 -3.93
CA LEU A 157 -24.65 14.88 -3.20
C LEU A 157 -25.61 14.55 -2.06
N LYS A 158 -25.28 14.95 -0.85
CA LYS A 158 -26.16 14.83 0.31
C LYS A 158 -27.15 16.02 0.34
#